data_8228fb6db113b7ee7e74de9381fc07f7
#
_entry.id   8228fb6db113b7ee7e74de9381fc07f7
#
_cell.length_a   1.000
_cell.length_b   1.000
_cell.length_c   1.000
_cell.angle_alpha   90.00
_cell.angle_beta   90.00
_cell.angle_gamma   90.00
#
_symmetry.space_group_name_H-M   'P 1'
#
loop_
_entity.id
_entity.type
_entity.pdbx_description
1 polymer ?
#
loop_
_entity_poly.entity_id
_entity_poly.type
_entity_poly.pdbx_seq_one_letter_code
_entity_poly.pdbx_strand_id
1 'polypeptide(L)'
;MIRTKKMKEDKTSLTRRNFTKLSMAALGTLPLMGYENPLYNVIPKSSDDIEVYLFSKHLQFLTYNDMAESTAEMGFSGLDLTVRPKGHVLPENVQDNLPKAVEAMQNFGLPPRLMTTNVLDAEDNEQRIVLETAGKLGFTHYRTGWLTYPEERSIPESQTLYGQQFKNLESLNKTLGLIGCYQNHAGKHVGAPIWDLLPILGATDNEFIGSQYDIRHAVVEGGSSWELGLRSIRPFIKSIVIKDFKWGKVDGEWKPVNTPLGEGMVDFDRYFSLLKKYQINVPISLHLEYNLGGAEHGATNISIDKREVFKQMKKDLAFLKEAWQKAE
;
A
#
# COMPACT_ATOMS: atom_id res chain seq x y z
N MET A 1 -36.27 -57.50 45.24
CA MET A 1 -36.95 -56.27 44.74
C MET A 1 -36.12 -55.07 45.05
N ILE A 2 -35.25 -54.64 44.10
CA ILE A 2 -34.41 -53.50 44.28
C ILE A 2 -34.77 -52.45 43.17
N ARG A 3 -35.29 -51.30 43.61
CA ARG A 3 -35.68 -50.16 42.76
C ARG A 3 -34.44 -49.36 42.37
N THR A 4 -34.11 -49.33 41.09
CA THR A 4 -33.13 -48.44 40.51
C THR A 4 -33.74 -47.07 40.27
N LYS A 5 -33.13 -46.02 40.88
CA LYS A 5 -33.47 -44.62 40.68
C LYS A 5 -32.69 -44.06 39.46
N LYS A 6 -33.44 -43.63 38.45
CA LYS A 6 -32.86 -42.90 37.29
C LYS A 6 -32.44 -41.49 37.72
N MET A 7 -31.15 -41.19 37.56
CA MET A 7 -30.65 -39.80 37.62
C MET A 7 -30.96 -39.07 36.29
N LYS A 8 -31.59 -37.92 36.41
CA LYS A 8 -31.77 -36.96 35.28
C LYS A 8 -30.49 -36.20 35.10
N GLU A 9 -29.86 -36.26 33.92
CA GLU A 9 -28.83 -35.33 33.47
C GLU A 9 -29.45 -33.98 33.11
N ASP A 10 -29.06 -32.96 33.84
CA ASP A 10 -29.43 -31.55 33.58
C ASP A 10 -28.39 -30.94 32.61
N LYS A 11 -28.74 -30.82 31.32
CA LYS A 11 -27.92 -30.13 30.30
C LYS A 11 -28.25 -28.66 30.37
N THR A 12 -27.46 -27.89 31.17
CA THR A 12 -27.49 -26.46 31.12
C THR A 12 -26.71 -26.00 29.89
N SER A 13 -27.41 -25.64 28.81
CA SER A 13 -26.84 -24.96 27.65
C SER A 13 -26.51 -23.52 28.02
N LEU A 14 -25.21 -23.19 27.97
CA LEU A 14 -24.73 -21.82 28.12
C LEU A 14 -25.17 -20.98 26.90
N THR A 15 -26.13 -20.08 27.09
CA THR A 15 -26.51 -19.11 26.07
C THR A 15 -25.47 -17.98 25.98
N ARG A 16 -25.33 -17.36 24.80
CA ARG A 16 -24.41 -16.22 24.57
C ARG A 16 -24.55 -15.10 25.61
N ARG A 17 -25.74 -14.90 26.14
CA ARG A 17 -26.07 -13.89 27.16
C ARG A 17 -25.48 -14.24 28.55
N ASN A 18 -25.30 -15.51 28.87
CA ASN A 18 -24.73 -15.97 30.14
C ASN A 18 -23.18 -15.94 30.08
N PHE A 19 -22.58 -16.14 28.89
CA PHE A 19 -21.14 -16.02 28.69
C PHE A 19 -20.68 -14.58 28.95
N THR A 20 -21.40 -13.58 28.43
CA THR A 20 -21.08 -12.16 28.63
C THR A 20 -21.16 -11.72 30.11
N LYS A 21 -22.06 -12.30 30.88
CA LYS A 21 -22.18 -11.99 32.31
C LYS A 21 -21.08 -12.63 33.18
N LEU A 22 -20.58 -13.81 32.80
CA LEU A 22 -19.46 -14.45 33.53
C LEU A 22 -18.13 -13.76 33.26
N SER A 23 -17.94 -13.18 32.05
CA SER A 23 -16.70 -12.44 31.72
C SER A 23 -16.56 -11.11 32.46
N MET A 24 -17.65 -10.52 32.93
CA MET A 24 -17.62 -9.27 33.74
C MET A 24 -17.34 -9.47 35.23
N ALA A 25 -17.46 -10.69 35.75
CA ALA A 25 -17.27 -10.97 37.18
C ALA A 25 -15.83 -11.36 37.57
N ALA A 26 -14.93 -11.53 36.58
CA ALA A 26 -13.56 -11.99 36.83
C ALA A 26 -12.49 -10.86 36.84
N LEU A 27 -12.88 -9.59 36.75
CA LEU A 27 -11.97 -8.42 36.81
C LEU A 27 -12.13 -7.66 38.13
N GLY A 28 -11.75 -8.33 39.22
CA GLY A 28 -11.58 -7.72 40.55
C GLY A 28 -10.14 -7.28 40.80
N THR A 29 -9.93 -5.96 40.82
CA THR A 29 -8.93 -5.19 41.55
C THR A 29 -7.46 -5.58 41.49
N LEU A 30 -6.73 -4.93 40.56
CA LEU A 30 -5.33 -4.54 40.73
C LEU A 30 -5.18 -3.05 40.35
N PRO A 31 -4.46 -2.21 41.13
CA PRO A 31 -4.24 -0.81 40.77
C PRO A 31 -3.16 -0.74 39.71
N LEU A 32 -3.53 -0.48 38.45
CA LEU A 32 -2.61 -0.12 37.36
C LEU A 32 -2.39 1.39 37.38
N MET A 33 -1.20 1.78 37.78
CA MET A 33 -0.65 3.12 37.50
C MET A 33 -0.57 3.33 36.00
N GLY A 34 -1.00 4.51 35.60
CA GLY A 34 -1.19 5.06 34.28
C GLY A 34 -0.18 4.71 33.20
N TYR A 35 -0.72 4.14 32.14
CA TYR A 35 -0.40 4.41 30.76
C TYR A 35 -1.74 4.45 30.02
N GLU A 36 -2.24 5.64 29.77
CA GLU A 36 -3.39 5.82 28.88
C GLU A 36 -2.94 5.54 27.45
N ASN A 37 -3.08 4.29 27.00
CA ASN A 37 -3.17 4.01 25.59
C ASN A 37 -4.58 4.43 25.14
N PRO A 38 -4.74 5.38 24.21
CA PRO A 38 -6.03 5.62 23.59
C PRO A 38 -6.42 4.34 22.84
N LEU A 39 -7.35 3.58 23.40
CA LEU A 39 -8.07 2.54 22.67
C LEU A 39 -8.79 3.25 21.51
N TYR A 40 -8.16 3.27 20.34
CA TYR A 40 -8.88 3.54 19.12
C TYR A 40 -10.03 2.53 19.07
N ASN A 41 -11.26 3.04 19.13
CA ASN A 41 -12.43 2.26 18.83
C ASN A 41 -12.30 1.80 17.37
N VAL A 42 -11.70 0.64 17.16
CA VAL A 42 -11.72 -0.05 15.87
C VAL A 42 -13.16 -0.52 15.70
N ILE A 43 -13.99 0.34 15.10
CA ILE A 43 -15.25 -0.10 14.50
C ILE A 43 -14.80 -1.15 13.47
N PRO A 44 -15.28 -2.41 13.55
CA PRO A 44 -14.94 -3.37 12.50
C PRO A 44 -15.42 -2.79 11.19
N LYS A 45 -14.45 -2.42 10.31
CA LYS A 45 -14.77 -2.01 8.95
C LYS A 45 -15.55 -3.16 8.31
N SER A 46 -16.63 -2.84 7.59
CA SER A 46 -17.30 -3.84 6.78
C SER A 46 -16.29 -4.41 5.77
N SER A 47 -16.49 -5.65 5.35
CA SER A 47 -15.64 -6.29 4.32
C SER A 47 -15.60 -5.51 2.99
N ASP A 48 -16.44 -4.49 2.86
CA ASP A 48 -16.61 -3.65 1.68
C ASP A 48 -15.83 -2.33 1.74
N ASP A 49 -15.22 -1.98 2.89
CA ASP A 49 -14.43 -0.77 3.05
C ASP A 49 -12.96 -1.02 2.72
N ILE A 50 -12.48 -0.39 1.64
CA ILE A 50 -11.06 -0.40 1.25
C ILE A 50 -10.30 0.77 1.84
N GLU A 51 -9.03 0.54 2.19
CA GLU A 51 -8.10 1.59 2.62
C GLU A 51 -7.35 2.14 1.42
N VAL A 52 -7.59 3.43 1.11
CA VAL A 52 -6.95 4.12 0.00
C VAL A 52 -6.02 5.21 0.51
N TYR A 53 -4.76 5.11 0.17
CA TYR A 53 -3.70 6.04 0.51
C TYR A 53 -3.37 6.92 -0.70
N LEU A 54 -3.29 8.23 -0.48
CA LEU A 54 -2.93 9.16 -1.55
C LEU A 54 -1.42 9.21 -1.71
N PHE A 55 -0.92 9.01 -2.93
CA PHE A 55 0.50 9.18 -3.23
C PHE A 55 0.92 10.64 -3.05
N SER A 56 1.71 10.92 -2.03
CA SER A 56 2.02 12.27 -1.59
C SER A 56 2.83 13.08 -2.61
N LYS A 57 3.46 12.44 -3.61
CA LYS A 57 4.11 13.13 -4.74
C LYS A 57 3.24 14.26 -5.30
N HIS A 58 1.93 14.05 -5.34
CA HIS A 58 0.97 14.99 -5.92
C HIS A 58 0.66 16.19 -5.03
N LEU A 59 1.21 16.24 -3.81
CA LEU A 59 1.02 17.29 -2.82
C LEU A 59 2.32 17.98 -2.41
N GLN A 60 3.41 17.84 -3.18
CA GLN A 60 4.73 18.40 -2.84
C GLN A 60 4.79 19.94 -2.82
N PHE A 61 3.74 20.61 -3.25
CA PHE A 61 3.56 22.05 -3.12
C PHE A 61 2.99 22.48 -1.76
N LEU A 62 2.74 21.55 -0.84
CA LEU A 62 2.17 21.80 0.48
C LEU A 62 3.18 21.56 1.60
N THR A 63 2.98 22.21 2.74
CA THR A 63 3.64 21.86 4.00
C THR A 63 3.13 20.50 4.51
N TYR A 64 3.80 19.88 5.49
CA TYR A 64 3.35 18.63 6.09
C TYR A 64 1.93 18.74 6.69
N ASN A 65 1.64 19.85 7.38
CA ASN A 65 0.32 20.07 7.98
C ASN A 65 -0.76 20.24 6.89
N ASP A 66 -0.54 21.13 5.90
CA ASP A 66 -1.51 21.35 4.83
C ASP A 66 -1.76 20.09 4.01
N MET A 67 -0.71 19.28 3.79
CA MET A 67 -0.80 17.99 3.11
C MET A 67 -1.67 17.01 3.91
N ALA A 68 -1.43 16.87 5.21
CA ALA A 68 -2.18 15.97 6.07
C ALA A 68 -3.64 16.40 6.20
N GLU A 69 -3.89 17.69 6.47
CA GLU A 69 -5.23 18.27 6.55
C GLU A 69 -6.04 18.02 5.27
N SER A 70 -5.47 18.43 4.11
CA SER A 70 -6.14 18.23 2.82
C SER A 70 -6.42 16.75 2.52
N THR A 71 -5.51 15.86 2.89
CA THR A 71 -5.68 14.41 2.68
C THR A 71 -6.84 13.86 3.52
N ALA A 72 -6.94 14.26 4.78
CA ALA A 72 -8.03 13.89 5.68
C ALA A 72 -9.38 14.45 5.19
N GLU A 73 -9.42 15.74 4.80
CA GLU A 73 -10.63 16.40 4.27
C GLU A 73 -11.11 15.78 2.96
N MET A 74 -10.22 15.26 2.15
CA MET A 74 -10.56 14.54 0.92
C MET A 74 -11.13 13.14 1.18
N GLY A 75 -10.95 12.59 2.39
CA GLY A 75 -11.51 11.29 2.79
C GLY A 75 -10.63 10.10 2.42
N PHE A 76 -9.32 10.30 2.25
CA PHE A 76 -8.34 9.23 2.15
C PHE A 76 -8.07 8.59 3.51
N SER A 77 -7.64 7.33 3.50
CA SER A 77 -7.27 6.59 4.72
C SER A 77 -5.91 6.98 5.26
N GLY A 78 -5.08 7.64 4.47
CA GLY A 78 -3.74 8.08 4.80
C GLY A 78 -2.94 8.52 3.57
N LEU A 79 -1.64 8.60 3.74
CA LEU A 79 -0.69 8.95 2.70
C LEU A 79 0.21 7.76 2.35
N ASP A 80 0.52 7.59 1.07
CA ASP A 80 1.73 6.92 0.60
C ASP A 80 2.83 7.99 0.55
N LEU A 81 3.53 8.14 1.68
CA LEU A 81 4.45 9.26 1.89
C LEU A 81 5.76 9.06 1.12
N THR A 82 6.16 10.06 0.32
CA THR A 82 7.44 10.02 -0.41
C THR A 82 8.63 10.30 0.52
N VAL A 83 9.44 9.26 0.77
CA VAL A 83 10.68 9.28 1.58
C VAL A 83 11.83 8.87 0.66
N ARG A 84 12.23 9.77 -0.23
CA ARG A 84 13.18 9.50 -1.31
C ARG A 84 13.77 10.80 -1.86
N PRO A 85 14.81 10.73 -2.70
CA PRO A 85 15.28 11.91 -3.44
C PRO A 85 14.14 12.63 -4.15
N LYS A 86 14.06 13.94 -4.01
CA LYS A 86 12.97 14.79 -4.52
C LYS A 86 11.57 14.45 -3.96
N GLY A 87 11.50 13.75 -2.83
CA GLY A 87 10.26 13.50 -2.10
C GLY A 87 9.97 14.55 -1.02
N HIS A 88 8.90 14.38 -0.25
CA HIS A 88 8.60 15.23 0.90
C HIS A 88 9.67 15.13 1.98
N VAL A 89 10.18 13.93 2.20
CA VAL A 89 11.28 13.65 3.14
C VAL A 89 12.46 13.14 2.32
N LEU A 90 13.59 13.83 2.44
CA LEU A 90 14.83 13.41 1.80
C LEU A 90 15.52 12.35 2.67
N PRO A 91 16.12 11.29 2.09
CA PRO A 91 16.78 10.21 2.84
C PRO A 91 17.82 10.74 3.84
N GLU A 92 18.66 11.66 3.43
CA GLU A 92 19.70 12.29 4.26
C GLU A 92 19.15 13.05 5.48
N ASN A 93 17.88 13.43 5.46
CA ASN A 93 17.21 14.18 6.53
C ASN A 93 16.10 13.36 7.21
N VAL A 94 16.07 12.04 7.01
CA VAL A 94 14.94 11.19 7.43
C VAL A 94 14.73 11.21 8.95
N GLN A 95 15.81 11.18 9.73
CA GLN A 95 15.73 11.15 11.20
C GLN A 95 15.09 12.41 11.80
N ASP A 96 15.27 13.57 11.16
CA ASP A 96 14.74 14.85 11.61
C ASP A 96 13.37 15.19 11.03
N ASN A 97 13.12 14.80 9.77
CA ASN A 97 11.95 15.26 9.03
C ASN A 97 10.82 14.25 8.96
N LEU A 98 11.13 12.94 8.98
CA LEU A 98 10.08 11.92 8.98
C LEU A 98 9.22 11.97 10.24
N PRO A 99 9.77 12.16 11.47
CA PRO A 99 8.94 12.35 12.67
C PRO A 99 7.98 13.53 12.56
N LYS A 100 8.42 14.67 11.99
CA LYS A 100 7.57 15.87 11.81
C LYS A 100 6.43 15.62 10.82
N ALA A 101 6.71 14.90 9.73
CA ALA A 101 5.68 14.52 8.77
C ALA A 101 4.66 13.56 9.40
N VAL A 102 5.11 12.58 10.19
CA VAL A 102 4.24 11.64 10.92
C VAL A 102 3.41 12.35 11.98
N GLU A 103 3.98 13.27 12.74
CA GLU A 103 3.25 14.10 13.71
C GLU A 103 2.12 14.87 13.02
N ALA A 104 2.42 15.53 11.89
CA ALA A 104 1.41 16.23 11.11
C ALA A 104 0.29 15.27 10.63
N MET A 105 0.64 14.08 10.14
CA MET A 105 -0.35 13.06 9.74
C MET A 105 -1.23 12.64 10.92
N GLN A 106 -0.64 12.35 12.08
CA GLN A 106 -1.35 11.90 13.27
C GLN A 106 -2.31 12.97 13.82
N ASN A 107 -1.96 14.25 13.74
CA ASN A 107 -2.81 15.37 14.16
C ASN A 107 -4.14 15.41 13.37
N PHE A 108 -4.18 14.84 12.17
CA PHE A 108 -5.39 14.73 11.34
C PHE A 108 -5.93 13.29 11.26
N GLY A 109 -5.50 12.40 12.14
CA GLY A 109 -5.99 11.02 12.22
C GLY A 109 -5.52 10.09 11.12
N LEU A 110 -4.45 10.45 10.41
CA LEU A 110 -3.87 9.65 9.34
C LEU A 110 -2.72 8.77 9.87
N PRO A 111 -2.86 7.43 9.90
CA PRO A 111 -1.80 6.56 10.38
C PRO A 111 -0.61 6.49 9.40
N PRO A 112 0.64 6.41 9.89
CA PRO A 112 1.82 6.18 9.05
C PRO A 112 1.87 4.71 8.63
N ARG A 113 1.26 4.37 7.50
CA ARG A 113 1.16 2.97 7.05
C ARG A 113 1.98 2.66 5.81
N LEU A 114 1.92 3.55 4.82
CA LEU A 114 2.51 3.33 3.51
C LEU A 114 3.48 4.46 3.17
N MET A 115 4.65 4.12 2.65
CA MET A 115 5.62 5.08 2.14
C MET A 115 6.28 4.62 0.84
N THR A 116 6.70 5.57 0.03
CA THR A 116 7.43 5.33 -1.20
C THR A 116 8.88 5.75 -1.03
N THR A 117 9.81 4.82 -1.21
CA THR A 117 11.26 5.01 -1.05
C THR A 117 12.03 4.71 -2.34
N ASN A 118 13.35 4.81 -2.27
CA ASN A 118 14.30 4.29 -3.25
C ASN A 118 15.18 3.17 -2.66
N VAL A 119 14.79 2.58 -1.55
CA VAL A 119 15.54 1.53 -0.86
C VAL A 119 15.57 0.26 -1.71
N LEU A 120 16.77 -0.30 -1.88
CA LEU A 120 17.03 -1.55 -2.59
C LEU A 120 18.04 -2.44 -1.87
N ASP A 121 18.92 -1.84 -1.05
CA ASP A 121 20.07 -2.51 -0.47
C ASP A 121 20.04 -2.44 1.07
N ALA A 122 20.02 -3.60 1.72
CA ALA A 122 20.06 -3.72 3.17
C ALA A 122 21.41 -3.34 3.79
N GLU A 123 22.48 -3.36 3.00
CA GLU A 123 23.85 -3.05 3.44
C GLU A 123 24.18 -1.55 3.29
N ASP A 124 23.40 -0.81 2.50
CA ASP A 124 23.55 0.64 2.38
C ASP A 124 23.09 1.34 3.65
N ASN A 125 23.99 2.08 4.28
CA ASN A 125 23.75 2.70 5.59
C ASN A 125 22.63 3.77 5.56
N GLU A 126 22.55 4.59 4.51
CA GLU A 126 21.49 5.60 4.39
C GLU A 126 20.11 4.94 4.23
N GLN A 127 20.00 3.94 3.34
CA GLN A 127 18.77 3.20 3.13
C GLN A 127 18.31 2.46 4.37
N ARG A 128 19.25 1.90 5.12
CA ARG A 128 19.00 1.25 6.40
C ARG A 128 18.45 2.22 7.44
N ILE A 129 19.02 3.42 7.56
CA ILE A 129 18.54 4.47 8.47
C ILE A 129 17.11 4.89 8.09
N VAL A 130 16.78 4.97 6.80
CA VAL A 130 15.41 5.24 6.35
C VAL A 130 14.44 4.19 6.89
N LEU A 131 14.74 2.90 6.73
CA LEU A 131 13.87 1.83 7.19
C LEU A 131 13.79 1.75 8.73
N GLU A 132 14.90 1.90 9.43
CA GLU A 132 14.93 1.90 10.91
C GLU A 132 14.10 3.05 11.48
N THR A 133 14.18 4.24 10.88
CA THR A 133 13.38 5.40 11.29
C THR A 133 11.90 5.16 11.02
N ALA A 134 11.57 4.64 9.84
CA ALA A 134 10.19 4.35 9.47
C ALA A 134 9.55 3.28 10.36
N GLY A 135 10.26 2.18 10.66
CA GLY A 135 9.77 1.13 11.55
C GLY A 135 9.46 1.66 12.97
N LYS A 136 10.34 2.51 13.53
CA LYS A 136 10.11 3.15 14.83
C LYS A 136 8.89 4.07 14.86
N LEU A 137 8.53 4.66 13.73
CA LEU A 137 7.40 5.57 13.58
C LEU A 137 6.08 4.88 13.23
N GLY A 138 6.09 3.55 13.04
CA GLY A 138 4.87 2.76 12.84
C GLY A 138 4.47 2.55 11.38
N PHE A 139 5.32 2.85 10.40
CA PHE A 139 5.10 2.40 9.04
C PHE A 139 5.09 0.87 8.99
N THR A 140 4.31 0.32 8.07
CA THR A 140 4.18 -1.13 7.90
C THR A 140 4.60 -1.59 6.50
N HIS A 141 4.41 -0.75 5.48
CA HIS A 141 4.73 -1.06 4.09
C HIS A 141 5.54 0.07 3.46
N TYR A 142 6.45 -0.30 2.59
CA TYR A 142 7.15 0.67 1.77
C TYR A 142 7.36 0.16 0.34
N ARG A 143 7.22 1.06 -0.64
CA ARG A 143 7.67 0.78 -2.00
C ARG A 143 9.19 0.88 -2.05
N THR A 144 9.85 -0.11 -2.66
CA THR A 144 11.30 -0.10 -2.91
C THR A 144 11.68 0.85 -4.06
N GLY A 145 12.95 1.03 -4.30
CA GLY A 145 13.47 1.56 -5.56
C GLY A 145 13.20 0.62 -6.74
N TRP A 146 13.62 1.03 -7.93
CA TRP A 146 13.54 0.20 -9.14
C TRP A 146 14.90 -0.31 -9.57
N LEU A 147 14.91 -1.57 -10.00
CA LEU A 147 16.05 -2.24 -10.59
C LEU A 147 16.04 -2.10 -12.11
N THR A 148 17.21 -2.20 -12.73
CA THR A 148 17.38 -2.19 -14.18
C THR A 148 18.24 -3.39 -14.59
N TYR A 149 18.21 -3.75 -15.88
CA TYR A 149 19.09 -4.78 -16.44
C TYR A 149 20.31 -4.11 -17.08
N PRO A 150 21.53 -4.29 -16.51
CA PRO A 150 22.76 -3.81 -17.12
C PRO A 150 23.10 -4.65 -18.36
N GLU A 151 23.66 -4.02 -19.39
CA GLU A 151 23.98 -4.69 -20.66
C GLU A 151 25.08 -5.76 -20.50
N GLU A 152 25.96 -5.61 -19.52
CA GLU A 152 27.09 -6.52 -19.26
C GLU A 152 26.66 -7.84 -18.60
N ARG A 153 25.38 -7.97 -18.24
CA ARG A 153 24.86 -9.17 -17.56
C ARG A 153 23.59 -9.64 -18.22
N SER A 154 23.47 -10.96 -18.35
CA SER A 154 22.23 -11.55 -18.82
C SER A 154 21.04 -11.30 -17.86
N ILE A 155 19.84 -11.32 -18.38
CA ILE A 155 18.61 -11.16 -17.58
C ILE A 155 18.52 -12.23 -16.47
N PRO A 156 18.73 -13.55 -16.74
CA PRO A 156 18.68 -14.58 -15.70
C PRO A 156 19.74 -14.39 -14.59
N GLU A 157 20.96 -13.97 -14.93
CA GLU A 157 22.00 -13.67 -13.93
C GLU A 157 21.60 -12.48 -13.06
N SER A 158 21.05 -11.42 -13.67
CA SER A 158 20.52 -10.26 -12.95
C SER A 158 19.39 -10.65 -12.00
N GLN A 159 18.45 -11.46 -12.46
CA GLN A 159 17.33 -11.95 -11.63
C GLN A 159 17.84 -12.77 -10.43
N THR A 160 18.89 -13.60 -10.62
CA THR A 160 19.50 -14.36 -9.52
C THR A 160 20.10 -13.44 -8.46
N LEU A 161 20.85 -12.41 -8.89
CA LEU A 161 21.43 -11.42 -7.99
C LEU A 161 20.37 -10.61 -7.24
N TYR A 162 19.33 -10.16 -7.93
CA TYR A 162 18.24 -9.42 -7.33
C TYR A 162 17.42 -10.26 -6.35
N GLY A 163 17.26 -11.56 -6.63
CA GLY A 163 16.67 -12.50 -5.70
C GLY A 163 17.46 -12.56 -4.38
N GLN A 164 18.79 -12.64 -4.46
CA GLN A 164 19.63 -12.62 -3.26
C GLN A 164 19.58 -11.27 -2.53
N GLN A 165 19.60 -10.16 -3.27
CA GLN A 165 19.47 -8.81 -2.72
C GLN A 165 18.14 -8.66 -1.96
N PHE A 166 17.04 -9.14 -2.52
CA PHE A 166 15.73 -9.09 -1.90
C PHE A 166 15.63 -10.00 -0.68
N LYS A 167 16.30 -11.15 -0.68
CA LYS A 167 16.40 -12.00 0.51
C LYS A 167 17.11 -11.32 1.67
N ASN A 168 18.20 -10.59 1.39
CA ASN A 168 18.90 -9.78 2.39
C ASN A 168 17.99 -8.65 2.91
N LEU A 169 17.29 -7.96 2.02
CA LEU A 169 16.37 -6.89 2.37
C LEU A 169 15.17 -7.42 3.19
N GLU A 170 14.64 -8.60 2.86
CA GLU A 170 13.59 -9.26 3.64
C GLU A 170 14.04 -9.58 5.07
N SER A 171 15.28 -10.00 5.24
CA SER A 171 15.86 -10.27 6.57
C SER A 171 15.91 -9.01 7.43
N LEU A 172 16.31 -7.87 6.86
CA LEU A 172 16.25 -6.57 7.54
C LEU A 172 14.80 -6.18 7.84
N ASN A 173 13.91 -6.28 6.87
CA ASN A 173 12.49 -5.95 7.01
C ASN A 173 11.83 -6.72 8.15
N LYS A 174 12.14 -8.01 8.29
CA LYS A 174 11.65 -8.85 9.38
C LYS A 174 12.02 -8.31 10.75
N THR A 175 13.26 -7.82 10.91
CA THR A 175 13.71 -7.25 12.19
C THR A 175 13.03 -5.91 12.52
N LEU A 176 12.60 -5.17 11.50
CA LEU A 176 11.99 -3.85 11.62
C LEU A 176 10.45 -3.89 11.60
N GLY A 177 9.85 -5.05 11.33
CA GLY A 177 8.39 -5.19 11.19
C GLY A 177 7.83 -4.49 9.93
N LEU A 178 8.65 -4.33 8.89
CA LEU A 178 8.29 -3.68 7.63
C LEU A 178 8.05 -4.71 6.52
N ILE A 179 7.24 -4.35 5.54
CA ILE A 179 7.04 -5.12 4.31
C ILE A 179 7.51 -4.28 3.13
N GLY A 180 8.57 -4.75 2.45
CA GLY A 180 9.06 -4.15 1.21
C GLY A 180 8.19 -4.56 0.02
N CYS A 181 7.84 -3.61 -0.85
CA CYS A 181 6.93 -3.83 -1.97
C CYS A 181 7.58 -3.32 -3.27
N TYR A 182 7.95 -4.22 -4.18
CA TYR A 182 8.54 -3.85 -5.46
C TYR A 182 7.44 -3.58 -6.49
N GLN A 183 7.39 -2.35 -7.04
CA GLN A 183 6.39 -1.97 -8.03
C GLN A 183 6.82 -2.42 -9.44
N ASN A 184 5.95 -3.17 -10.14
CA ASN A 184 6.10 -3.37 -11.57
C ASN A 184 5.87 -2.03 -12.30
N HIS A 185 6.79 -1.69 -13.20
CA HIS A 185 6.75 -0.42 -13.93
C HIS A 185 7.05 -0.62 -15.40
N ALA A 186 6.13 -0.18 -16.27
CA ALA A 186 6.26 -0.29 -17.72
C ALA A 186 7.53 0.40 -18.24
N GLY A 187 8.13 -0.16 -19.26
CA GLY A 187 9.32 0.32 -19.94
C GLY A 187 10.55 -0.56 -19.70
N LYS A 188 11.67 0.02 -19.22
CA LYS A 188 12.96 -0.69 -19.15
C LYS A 188 13.33 -1.16 -17.73
N HIS A 189 12.43 -1.06 -16.78
CA HIS A 189 12.69 -1.51 -15.41
C HIS A 189 12.49 -3.04 -15.30
N VAL A 190 13.18 -3.65 -14.36
CA VAL A 190 12.89 -5.03 -13.92
C VAL A 190 11.43 -5.11 -13.50
N GLY A 191 10.72 -6.14 -13.93
CA GLY A 191 9.30 -6.29 -13.65
C GLY A 191 8.37 -5.47 -14.58
N ALA A 192 8.88 -4.85 -15.65
CA ALA A 192 8.03 -4.34 -16.71
C ALA A 192 7.20 -5.49 -17.30
N PRO A 193 7.78 -6.57 -17.82
CA PRO A 193 7.08 -7.84 -17.92
C PRO A 193 6.92 -8.43 -16.52
N ILE A 194 5.71 -8.51 -16.01
CA ILE A 194 5.43 -8.94 -14.62
C ILE A 194 6.07 -10.29 -14.26
N TRP A 195 6.32 -11.14 -15.26
CA TRP A 195 6.97 -12.46 -15.14
C TRP A 195 8.39 -12.38 -14.62
N ASP A 196 9.09 -11.26 -14.81
CA ASP A 196 10.44 -11.01 -14.30
C ASP A 196 10.54 -11.09 -12.78
N LEU A 197 9.43 -10.74 -12.10
CA LEU A 197 9.39 -10.73 -10.64
C LEU A 197 9.26 -12.13 -10.03
N LEU A 198 8.82 -13.13 -10.79
CA LEU A 198 8.63 -14.49 -10.26
C LEU A 198 9.94 -15.13 -9.76
N PRO A 199 11.05 -15.16 -10.53
CA PRO A 199 12.30 -15.73 -10.03
C PRO A 199 12.93 -14.89 -8.92
N ILE A 200 12.73 -13.57 -8.92
CA ILE A 200 13.29 -12.65 -7.92
C ILE A 200 12.57 -12.84 -6.57
N LEU A 201 11.24 -12.72 -6.57
CA LEU A 201 10.43 -12.87 -5.36
C LEU A 201 10.35 -14.35 -4.90
N GLY A 202 10.42 -15.29 -5.83
CA GLY A 202 10.49 -16.72 -5.52
C GLY A 202 11.78 -17.16 -4.78
N ALA A 203 12.81 -16.32 -4.74
CA ALA A 203 14.02 -16.53 -3.96
C ALA A 203 13.88 -16.11 -2.49
N THR A 204 12.81 -15.42 -2.12
CA THR A 204 12.52 -14.92 -0.78
C THR A 204 11.51 -15.83 -0.06
N ASP A 205 11.32 -15.62 1.24
CA ASP A 205 10.27 -16.30 2.02
C ASP A 205 8.87 -15.69 1.79
N ASN A 206 8.80 -14.56 1.09
CA ASN A 206 7.57 -13.84 0.75
C ASN A 206 6.73 -13.43 1.98
N GLU A 207 7.39 -13.21 3.11
CA GLU A 207 6.71 -12.76 4.33
C GLU A 207 6.85 -11.24 4.50
N PHE A 208 8.08 -10.71 4.38
CA PHE A 208 8.42 -9.29 4.60
C PHE A 208 8.89 -8.56 3.34
N ILE A 209 8.74 -9.18 2.17
CA ILE A 209 8.96 -8.56 0.87
C ILE A 209 8.00 -9.14 -0.16
N GLY A 210 7.59 -8.35 -1.15
CA GLY A 210 6.71 -8.80 -2.22
C GLY A 210 6.51 -7.77 -3.30
N SER A 211 5.40 -7.86 -4.01
CA SER A 211 5.05 -6.96 -5.11
C SER A 211 4.12 -5.84 -4.64
N GLN A 212 4.38 -4.62 -5.08
CA GLN A 212 3.38 -3.58 -5.22
C GLN A 212 2.82 -3.67 -6.64
N TYR A 213 1.66 -4.33 -6.79
CA TYR A 213 1.08 -4.56 -8.12
C TYR A 213 0.42 -3.31 -8.68
N ASP A 214 0.94 -2.82 -9.80
CA ASP A 214 0.42 -1.67 -10.52
C ASP A 214 -0.35 -2.15 -11.76
N ILE A 215 -1.68 -2.06 -11.70
CA ILE A 215 -2.57 -2.54 -12.77
C ILE A 215 -2.35 -1.78 -14.09
N ARG A 216 -2.12 -0.45 -14.02
CA ARG A 216 -1.89 0.34 -15.23
C ARG A 216 -0.66 -0.13 -15.99
N HIS A 217 0.44 -0.37 -15.27
CA HIS A 217 1.66 -0.86 -15.89
C HIS A 217 1.52 -2.31 -16.37
N ALA A 218 0.78 -3.13 -15.62
CA ALA A 218 0.49 -4.50 -16.03
C ALA A 218 -0.34 -4.56 -17.31
N VAL A 219 -1.30 -3.66 -17.51
CA VAL A 219 -2.10 -3.59 -18.75
C VAL A 219 -1.27 -3.04 -19.91
N VAL A 220 -0.40 -2.03 -19.68
CA VAL A 220 0.51 -1.50 -20.72
C VAL A 220 1.41 -2.59 -21.29
N GLU A 221 2.05 -3.39 -20.44
CA GLU A 221 3.02 -4.40 -20.85
C GLU A 221 2.38 -5.75 -21.18
N GLY A 222 1.30 -6.10 -20.49
CA GLY A 222 0.64 -7.40 -20.63
C GLY A 222 -0.46 -7.41 -21.70
N GLY A 223 -1.02 -6.26 -22.09
CA GLY A 223 -2.15 -6.20 -23.01
C GLY A 223 -3.24 -7.19 -22.59
N SER A 224 -3.69 -8.03 -23.51
CA SER A 224 -4.72 -9.05 -23.26
C SER A 224 -4.32 -10.15 -22.27
N SER A 225 -3.05 -10.24 -21.88
CA SER A 225 -2.55 -11.25 -20.94
C SER A 225 -2.35 -10.75 -19.51
N TRP A 226 -2.73 -9.52 -19.19
CA TRP A 226 -2.54 -8.95 -17.85
C TRP A 226 -3.17 -9.79 -16.72
N GLU A 227 -4.32 -10.44 -16.98
CA GLU A 227 -4.97 -11.33 -16.01
C GLU A 227 -4.11 -12.57 -15.69
N LEU A 228 -3.39 -13.11 -16.69
CA LEU A 228 -2.46 -14.21 -16.46
C LEU A 228 -1.27 -13.76 -15.59
N GLY A 229 -0.78 -12.54 -15.84
CA GLY A 229 0.25 -11.90 -15.03
C GLY A 229 -0.20 -11.72 -13.59
N LEU A 230 -1.39 -11.15 -13.36
CA LEU A 230 -1.98 -11.02 -12.02
C LEU A 230 -2.10 -12.38 -11.33
N ARG A 231 -2.61 -13.40 -12.03
CA ARG A 231 -2.76 -14.76 -11.48
C ARG A 231 -1.41 -15.38 -11.06
N SER A 232 -0.35 -15.10 -11.81
CA SER A 232 1.00 -15.59 -11.50
C SER A 232 1.61 -14.91 -10.29
N ILE A 233 1.51 -13.56 -10.22
CA ILE A 233 2.17 -12.77 -9.16
C ILE A 233 1.34 -12.67 -7.88
N ARG A 234 0.06 -13.05 -7.90
CA ARG A 234 -0.87 -12.89 -6.76
C ARG A 234 -0.35 -13.35 -5.39
N PRO A 235 0.44 -14.45 -5.27
CA PRO A 235 0.94 -14.87 -3.96
C PRO A 235 1.92 -13.87 -3.33
N PHE A 236 2.53 -13.02 -4.16
CA PHE A 236 3.54 -12.05 -3.76
C PHE A 236 2.98 -10.63 -3.55
N ILE A 237 1.71 -10.38 -3.84
CA ILE A 237 1.13 -9.03 -3.75
C ILE A 237 1.00 -8.62 -2.29
N LYS A 238 1.66 -7.51 -1.91
CA LYS A 238 1.63 -6.91 -0.57
C LYS A 238 1.01 -5.51 -0.53
N SER A 239 0.97 -4.82 -1.66
CA SER A 239 0.26 -3.56 -1.87
C SER A 239 -0.11 -3.43 -3.34
N ILE A 240 -1.02 -2.50 -3.67
CA ILE A 240 -1.40 -2.23 -5.06
C ILE A 240 -1.37 -0.74 -5.36
N VAL A 241 -1.14 -0.41 -6.64
CA VAL A 241 -1.24 0.95 -7.17
C VAL A 241 -2.41 1.01 -8.14
N ILE A 242 -3.21 2.05 -8.01
CA ILE A 242 -4.34 2.34 -8.91
C ILE A 242 -4.03 3.63 -9.66
N LYS A 243 -4.05 3.55 -10.97
CA LYS A 243 -4.00 4.64 -11.94
C LYS A 243 -4.50 4.16 -13.29
N ASP A 244 -4.82 5.08 -14.20
CA ASP A 244 -5.41 4.75 -15.50
C ASP A 244 -4.64 5.38 -16.65
N PHE A 245 -4.85 4.87 -17.85
CA PHE A 245 -4.22 5.35 -19.08
C PHE A 245 -5.03 4.94 -20.31
N LYS A 246 -4.72 5.58 -21.42
CA LYS A 246 -5.12 5.12 -22.77
C LYS A 246 -3.95 5.24 -23.75
N TRP A 247 -3.94 4.41 -24.78
CA TRP A 247 -3.02 4.61 -25.89
C TRP A 247 -3.43 5.85 -26.69
N GLY A 248 -2.47 6.73 -26.95
CA GLY A 248 -2.66 7.95 -27.71
C GLY A 248 -1.45 8.27 -28.58
N LYS A 249 -1.67 9.05 -29.65
CA LYS A 249 -0.56 9.59 -30.43
C LYS A 249 -0.07 10.87 -29.78
N VAL A 250 1.22 10.87 -29.39
CA VAL A 250 1.95 12.05 -28.88
C VAL A 250 3.16 12.26 -29.76
N ASP A 251 3.24 13.40 -30.40
CA ASP A 251 4.32 13.74 -31.36
C ASP A 251 4.47 12.69 -32.48
N GLY A 252 3.33 12.14 -32.95
CA GLY A 252 3.29 11.14 -34.02
C GLY A 252 3.52 9.68 -33.58
N GLU A 253 3.97 9.44 -32.34
CA GLU A 253 4.23 8.11 -31.78
C GLU A 253 3.10 7.65 -30.87
N TRP A 254 2.80 6.34 -30.87
CA TRP A 254 1.88 5.74 -29.93
C TRP A 254 2.54 5.62 -28.55
N LYS A 255 1.93 6.25 -27.55
CA LYS A 255 2.42 6.25 -26.16
C LYS A 255 1.25 6.01 -25.20
N PRO A 256 1.50 5.41 -24.03
CA PRO A 256 0.50 5.38 -22.95
C PRO A 256 0.36 6.77 -22.35
N VAL A 257 -0.83 7.35 -22.45
CA VAL A 257 -1.20 8.66 -21.92
C VAL A 257 -2.03 8.45 -20.67
N ASN A 258 -1.58 8.97 -19.54
CA ASN A 258 -2.31 8.85 -18.27
C ASN A 258 -3.61 9.65 -18.29
N THR A 259 -4.66 9.11 -17.68
CA THR A 259 -6.01 9.70 -17.62
C THR A 259 -6.53 9.65 -16.18
N PRO A 260 -7.56 10.46 -15.84
CA PRO A 260 -8.37 10.22 -14.66
C PRO A 260 -8.94 8.80 -14.64
N LEU A 261 -9.21 8.26 -13.45
CA LEU A 261 -9.78 6.91 -13.33
C LEU A 261 -11.12 6.78 -14.07
N GLY A 262 -11.25 5.70 -14.82
CA GLY A 262 -12.43 5.40 -15.64
C GLY A 262 -12.51 6.14 -16.99
N GLU A 263 -11.52 6.99 -17.32
CA GLU A 263 -11.42 7.67 -18.62
C GLU A 263 -10.37 7.01 -19.53
N GLY A 264 -9.78 5.91 -19.05
CA GLY A 264 -8.72 5.17 -19.73
C GLY A 264 -9.16 3.79 -20.23
N MET A 265 -8.23 2.85 -20.20
CA MET A 265 -8.37 1.50 -20.75
C MET A 265 -8.21 0.40 -19.69
N VAL A 266 -8.00 0.75 -18.43
CA VAL A 266 -7.97 -0.24 -17.35
C VAL A 266 -9.39 -0.69 -17.06
N ASP A 267 -9.66 -1.98 -17.18
CA ASP A 267 -10.94 -2.59 -16.81
C ASP A 267 -10.99 -2.78 -15.29
N PHE A 268 -11.41 -1.73 -14.58
CA PHE A 268 -11.48 -1.74 -13.11
C PHE A 268 -12.55 -2.70 -12.58
N ASP A 269 -13.66 -2.89 -13.27
CA ASP A 269 -14.72 -3.82 -12.86
C ASP A 269 -14.15 -5.23 -12.84
N ARG A 270 -13.48 -5.62 -13.91
CA ARG A 270 -12.81 -6.92 -14.01
C ARG A 270 -11.66 -7.06 -13.01
N TYR A 271 -10.85 -6.02 -12.85
CA TYR A 271 -9.72 -6.04 -11.93
C TYR A 271 -10.16 -6.24 -10.48
N PHE A 272 -11.14 -5.47 -10.01
CA PHE A 272 -11.63 -5.57 -8.63
C PHE A 272 -12.37 -6.88 -8.38
N SER A 273 -13.13 -7.40 -9.35
CA SER A 273 -13.71 -8.76 -9.27
C SER A 273 -12.62 -9.83 -9.07
N LEU A 274 -11.49 -9.70 -9.76
CA LEU A 274 -10.35 -10.63 -9.58
C LEU A 274 -9.67 -10.47 -8.23
N LEU A 275 -9.50 -9.24 -7.72
CA LEU A 275 -8.95 -9.02 -6.39
C LEU A 275 -9.84 -9.66 -5.31
N LYS A 276 -11.15 -9.45 -5.37
CA LYS A 276 -12.12 -10.09 -4.47
C LYS A 276 -12.09 -11.62 -4.59
N LYS A 277 -12.15 -12.14 -5.81
CA LYS A 277 -12.05 -13.59 -6.09
C LYS A 277 -10.78 -14.22 -5.51
N TYR A 278 -9.66 -13.54 -5.58
CA TYR A 278 -8.38 -14.02 -5.08
C TYR A 278 -8.11 -13.66 -3.62
N GLN A 279 -9.05 -12.98 -2.97
CA GLN A 279 -8.96 -12.52 -1.59
C GLN A 279 -7.73 -11.65 -1.34
N ILE A 280 -7.38 -10.79 -2.31
CA ILE A 280 -6.28 -9.83 -2.21
C ILE A 280 -6.82 -8.58 -1.51
N ASN A 281 -6.53 -8.47 -0.22
CA ASN A 281 -6.91 -7.33 0.62
C ASN A 281 -5.64 -6.70 1.21
N VAL A 282 -5.09 -5.74 0.51
CA VAL A 282 -3.81 -5.07 0.79
C VAL A 282 -3.96 -3.55 0.67
N PRO A 283 -3.05 -2.75 1.24
CA PRO A 283 -3.09 -1.29 1.11
C PRO A 283 -3.07 -0.85 -0.36
N ILE A 284 -3.89 0.15 -0.70
CA ILE A 284 -4.03 0.72 -2.05
C ILE A 284 -3.40 2.11 -2.09
N SER A 285 -2.43 2.33 -2.98
CA SER A 285 -1.90 3.66 -3.30
C SER A 285 -2.60 4.22 -4.55
N LEU A 286 -3.24 5.38 -4.44
CA LEU A 286 -3.86 6.07 -5.57
C LEU A 286 -2.89 7.08 -6.16
N HIS A 287 -2.58 6.91 -7.45
CA HIS A 287 -1.70 7.79 -8.22
C HIS A 287 -2.48 8.56 -9.29
N LEU A 288 -2.27 9.88 -9.35
CA LEU A 288 -2.87 10.78 -10.32
C LEU A 288 -1.78 11.32 -11.24
N GLU A 289 -1.46 10.63 -12.31
CA GLU A 289 -0.33 10.96 -13.20
C GLU A 289 -0.74 11.66 -14.50
N TYR A 290 -2.00 12.08 -14.63
CA TYR A 290 -2.48 12.96 -15.69
C TYR A 290 -2.26 14.43 -15.33
N ASN A 291 -2.44 15.35 -16.26
CA ASN A 291 -2.13 16.77 -16.07
C ASN A 291 -2.89 17.40 -14.88
N LEU A 292 -2.15 17.80 -13.87
CA LEU A 292 -2.60 18.50 -12.67
C LEU A 292 -1.75 19.76 -12.43
N GLY A 293 -1.32 20.42 -13.51
CA GLY A 293 -0.56 21.66 -13.43
C GLY A 293 0.85 21.52 -12.86
N GLY A 294 1.44 20.32 -12.95
CA GLY A 294 2.76 19.98 -12.40
C GLY A 294 2.70 19.12 -11.14
N ALA A 295 1.57 19.06 -10.44
CA ALA A 295 1.40 18.21 -9.25
C ALA A 295 1.60 16.73 -9.58
N GLU A 296 1.22 16.27 -10.78
CA GLU A 296 1.44 14.90 -11.28
C GLU A 296 2.92 14.52 -11.34
N HIS A 297 3.81 15.52 -11.47
CA HIS A 297 5.25 15.33 -11.50
C HIS A 297 5.95 15.62 -10.15
N GLY A 298 5.18 16.05 -9.13
CA GLY A 298 5.73 16.43 -7.83
C GLY A 298 6.35 17.83 -7.82
N ALA A 299 5.82 18.76 -8.60
CA ALA A 299 6.26 20.14 -8.57
C ALA A 299 5.92 20.79 -7.20
N THR A 300 6.85 21.58 -6.69
CA THR A 300 6.66 22.42 -5.49
C THR A 300 5.89 23.70 -5.78
N ASN A 301 5.75 24.06 -7.07
CA ASN A 301 4.91 25.14 -7.55
C ASN A 301 4.04 24.64 -8.70
N ILE A 302 2.74 24.74 -8.56
CA ILE A 302 1.77 24.26 -9.54
C ILE A 302 1.18 25.44 -10.33
N SER A 303 0.77 25.17 -11.58
CA SER A 303 0.26 26.18 -12.52
C SER A 303 -1.26 26.34 -12.50
N ILE A 304 -1.97 25.53 -11.69
CA ILE A 304 -3.44 25.60 -11.52
C ILE A 304 -3.81 25.82 -10.05
N ASP A 305 -5.06 26.21 -9.78
CA ASP A 305 -5.54 26.35 -8.40
C ASP A 305 -5.50 24.98 -7.68
N LYS A 306 -4.95 24.95 -6.47
CA LYS A 306 -4.87 23.73 -5.65
C LYS A 306 -6.24 23.07 -5.40
N ARG A 307 -7.33 23.87 -5.37
CA ARG A 307 -8.69 23.34 -5.23
C ARG A 307 -9.12 22.47 -6.41
N GLU A 308 -8.62 22.77 -7.63
CA GLU A 308 -8.90 21.90 -8.78
C GLU A 308 -8.14 20.58 -8.65
N VAL A 309 -6.88 20.60 -8.17
CA VAL A 309 -6.13 19.37 -7.86
C VAL A 309 -6.89 18.50 -6.84
N PHE A 310 -7.35 19.09 -5.74
CA PHE A 310 -8.09 18.35 -4.70
C PHE A 310 -9.43 17.83 -5.23
N LYS A 311 -10.13 18.57 -6.09
CA LYS A 311 -11.37 18.14 -6.72
C LYS A 311 -11.14 16.89 -7.61
N GLN A 312 -10.07 16.86 -8.39
CA GLN A 312 -9.73 15.69 -9.20
C GLN A 312 -9.37 14.47 -8.30
N MET A 313 -8.59 14.67 -7.24
CA MET A 313 -8.28 13.63 -6.26
C MET A 313 -9.53 13.03 -5.62
N LYS A 314 -10.49 13.88 -5.22
CA LYS A 314 -11.79 13.43 -4.67
C LYS A 314 -12.61 12.66 -5.71
N LYS A 315 -12.59 13.11 -6.98
CA LYS A 315 -13.30 12.44 -8.08
C LYS A 315 -12.74 11.02 -8.28
N ASP A 316 -11.42 10.88 -8.35
CA ASP A 316 -10.78 9.57 -8.56
C ASP A 316 -10.97 8.66 -7.34
N LEU A 317 -10.90 9.20 -6.11
CA LEU A 317 -11.19 8.42 -4.91
C LEU A 317 -12.64 7.91 -4.89
N ALA A 318 -13.60 8.76 -5.28
CA ALA A 318 -15.01 8.39 -5.36
C ALA A 318 -15.24 7.29 -6.40
N PHE A 319 -14.66 7.44 -7.62
CA PHE A 319 -14.71 6.43 -8.66
C PHE A 319 -14.16 5.08 -8.16
N LEU A 320 -12.97 5.09 -7.54
CA LEU A 320 -12.33 3.88 -7.05
C LEU A 320 -13.23 3.16 -6.03
N LYS A 321 -13.78 3.88 -5.04
CA LYS A 321 -14.67 3.31 -4.02
C LYS A 321 -15.95 2.75 -4.64
N GLU A 322 -16.55 3.46 -5.59
CA GLU A 322 -17.76 3.02 -6.28
C GLU A 322 -17.50 1.76 -7.14
N ALA A 323 -16.42 1.73 -7.92
CA ALA A 323 -16.04 0.58 -8.73
C ALA A 323 -15.73 -0.65 -7.86
N TRP A 324 -15.07 -0.46 -6.72
CA TRP A 324 -14.84 -1.54 -5.75
C TRP A 324 -16.15 -2.10 -5.19
N GLN A 325 -17.11 -1.24 -4.82
CA GLN A 325 -18.39 -1.67 -4.27
C GLN A 325 -19.24 -2.45 -5.29
N LYS A 326 -19.18 -2.05 -6.58
CA LYS A 326 -19.91 -2.71 -7.67
C LYS A 326 -19.30 -4.04 -8.12
N ALA A 327 -18.01 -4.25 -7.89
CA ALA A 327 -17.34 -5.47 -8.28
C ALA A 327 -17.89 -6.69 -7.51
N GLU A 328 -18.19 -7.79 -8.23
CA GLU A 328 -18.71 -9.05 -7.71
C GLU A 328 -17.61 -10.12 -7.55
#